data_78c1d03cfb8060d4921db7cbd66e2a9d
#
_entry.id   78c1d03cfb8060d4921db7cbd66e2a9d
#
_cell.length_a   1.000
_cell.length_b   1.000
_cell.length_c   1.000
_cell.angle_alpha   90.00
_cell.angle_beta   90.00
_cell.angle_gamma   90.00
#
_symmetry.space_group_name_H-M   'P 1'
#
loop_
_entity.id
_entity.type
_entity.pdbx_description
1 polymer ?
#
loop_
_entity_poly.entity_id
_entity_poly.type
_entity_poly.pdbx_seq_one_letter_code
_entity_poly.pdbx_strand_id
1 'polypeptide(L)'
;KLAYGTAFEKIFVRFYNYLLDGQLYFLWGVGYIPFHSIRNFFYRLAGMKIGQGSTLHMGARFYLPHKITIGEDTLVGDHAFLDGRATLKIGSHVDIASQVMIYNSEHDLTDETMKAIEEPVEIGDYVFIGPRVIILPGVTIGRGAVVAAGAVVTRDVPEKAIVGGVPAKEIGQREIKNLNYR
;
A
#
# COMPACT_ATOMS: atom_id res chain seq x y z
N LYS A 1 -6.12 40.44 2.55
CA LYS A 1 -5.17 40.27 3.66
C LYS A 1 -5.51 38.96 4.34
N LEU A 2 -4.61 37.93 4.25
CA LEU A 2 -4.76 36.68 5.01
C LEU A 2 -4.60 37.02 6.49
N ALA A 3 -5.50 36.48 7.33
CA ALA A 3 -5.35 36.59 8.79
C ALA A 3 -4.02 35.91 9.22
N TYR A 4 -3.30 36.48 10.20
CA TYR A 4 -2.01 35.97 10.65
C TYR A 4 -2.05 34.47 11.05
N GLY A 5 -3.17 33.99 11.62
CA GLY A 5 -3.38 32.57 11.93
C GLY A 5 -3.27 31.65 10.71
N THR A 6 -3.94 32.00 9.63
CA THR A 6 -3.93 31.20 8.37
C THR A 6 -2.55 31.23 7.68
N ALA A 7 -1.76 32.29 7.83
CA ALA A 7 -0.41 32.36 7.29
C ALA A 7 0.54 31.45 8.08
N PHE A 8 0.45 31.43 9.40
CA PHE A 8 1.28 30.59 10.27
C PHE A 8 0.98 29.09 10.05
N GLU A 9 -0.31 28.72 9.97
CA GLU A 9 -0.71 27.35 9.64
C GLU A 9 -0.14 26.89 8.30
N LYS A 10 -0.22 27.74 7.26
CA LYS A 10 0.35 27.41 5.94
C LYS A 10 1.87 27.24 5.96
N ILE A 11 2.58 28.04 6.74
CA ILE A 11 4.04 27.90 6.91
C ILE A 11 4.37 26.58 7.61
N PHE A 12 3.64 26.26 8.69
CA PHE A 12 3.84 25.02 9.44
C PHE A 12 3.57 23.77 8.58
N VAL A 13 2.45 23.74 7.83
CA VAL A 13 2.11 22.66 6.91
C VAL A 13 3.20 22.51 5.83
N ARG A 14 3.69 23.62 5.27
CA ARG A 14 4.76 23.58 4.26
C ARG A 14 6.06 23.02 4.82
N PHE A 15 6.43 23.44 6.03
CA PHE A 15 7.62 22.90 6.70
C PHE A 15 7.49 21.40 7.00
N TYR A 16 6.32 20.98 7.49
CA TYR A 16 6.02 19.55 7.70
C TYR A 16 6.15 18.75 6.39
N ASN A 17 5.62 19.27 5.29
CA ASN A 17 5.72 18.61 3.99
C ASN A 17 7.17 18.48 3.53
N TYR A 18 8.03 19.49 3.73
CA TYR A 18 9.45 19.39 3.41
C TYR A 18 10.16 18.30 4.26
N LEU A 19 9.82 18.17 5.53
CA LEU A 19 10.36 17.09 6.38
C LEU A 19 9.89 15.73 5.89
N LEU A 20 8.62 15.60 5.53
CA LEU A 20 8.07 14.37 4.96
C LEU A 20 8.76 14.03 3.63
N ASP A 21 8.86 14.98 2.71
CA ASP A 21 9.53 14.78 1.43
C ASP A 21 11.01 14.37 1.61
N GLY A 22 11.70 14.99 2.57
CA GLY A 22 13.07 14.59 2.95
C GLY A 22 13.15 13.15 3.48
N GLN A 23 12.21 12.76 4.34
CA GLN A 23 12.09 11.37 4.82
C GLN A 23 11.83 10.40 3.67
N LEU A 24 10.88 10.70 2.79
CA LEU A 24 10.53 9.86 1.65
C LEU A 24 11.69 9.72 0.67
N TYR A 25 12.40 10.81 0.39
CA TYR A 25 13.60 10.80 -0.45
C TYR A 25 14.69 9.91 0.15
N PHE A 26 14.94 10.02 1.47
CA PHE A 26 15.89 9.16 2.17
C PHE A 26 15.49 7.69 2.07
N LEU A 27 14.21 7.36 2.36
CA LEU A 27 13.70 5.98 2.27
C LEU A 27 13.74 5.43 0.85
N TRP A 28 13.53 6.27 -0.15
CA TRP A 28 13.71 5.89 -1.55
C TRP A 28 15.16 5.50 -1.85
N GLY A 29 16.14 6.29 -1.38
CA GLY A 29 17.55 5.93 -1.48
C GLY A 29 17.87 4.60 -0.76
N VAL A 30 17.36 4.41 0.46
CA VAL A 30 17.46 3.16 1.22
C VAL A 30 16.87 1.99 0.41
N GLY A 31 15.78 2.23 -0.35
CA GLY A 31 15.13 1.23 -1.18
C GLY A 31 16.04 0.55 -2.21
N TYR A 32 17.16 1.15 -2.58
CA TYR A 32 18.14 0.58 -3.52
C TYR A 32 19.27 -0.20 -2.84
N ILE A 33 19.32 -0.25 -1.50
CA ILE A 33 20.28 -1.09 -0.79
C ILE A 33 19.96 -2.57 -1.05
N PRO A 34 20.89 -3.43 -1.52
CA PRO A 34 20.58 -4.80 -1.93
C PRO A 34 20.19 -5.73 -0.76
N PHE A 35 20.48 -5.34 0.48
CA PHE A 35 20.20 -6.15 1.67
C PHE A 35 18.83 -5.77 2.27
N HIS A 36 17.84 -6.68 2.16
CA HIS A 36 16.49 -6.44 2.67
C HIS A 36 16.43 -6.21 4.18
N SER A 37 17.29 -6.82 4.98
CA SER A 37 17.37 -6.60 6.42
C SER A 37 17.69 -5.15 6.76
N ILE A 38 18.59 -4.50 6.01
CA ILE A 38 18.94 -3.10 6.17
C ILE A 38 17.76 -2.22 5.76
N ARG A 39 17.11 -2.51 4.62
CA ARG A 39 15.91 -1.76 4.20
C ARG A 39 14.81 -1.84 5.24
N ASN A 40 14.48 -3.04 5.71
CA ASN A 40 13.45 -3.25 6.72
C ASN A 40 13.76 -2.53 8.04
N PHE A 41 15.03 -2.46 8.44
CA PHE A 41 15.45 -1.69 9.61
C PHE A 41 15.08 -0.20 9.47
N PHE A 42 15.43 0.43 8.36
CA PHE A 42 15.11 1.85 8.14
C PHE A 42 13.60 2.09 7.95
N TYR A 43 12.88 1.16 7.32
CA TYR A 43 11.44 1.27 7.17
C TYR A 43 10.72 1.16 8.53
N ARG A 44 11.17 0.27 9.42
CA ARG A 44 10.66 0.20 10.81
C ARG A 44 11.01 1.47 11.59
N LEU A 45 12.19 2.03 11.42
CA LEU A 45 12.59 3.29 12.04
C LEU A 45 11.69 4.46 11.58
N ALA A 46 11.23 4.44 10.33
CA ALA A 46 10.26 5.39 9.80
C ALA A 46 8.81 5.13 10.27
N GLY A 47 8.60 4.16 11.17
CA GLY A 47 7.31 3.87 11.80
C GLY A 47 6.49 2.76 11.14
N MET A 48 6.96 2.16 10.04
CA MET A 48 6.28 1.03 9.40
C MET A 48 6.34 -0.21 10.31
N LYS A 49 5.22 -0.91 10.45
CA LYS A 49 5.16 -2.20 11.15
C LYS A 49 5.38 -3.31 10.12
N ILE A 50 6.45 -4.08 10.28
CA ILE A 50 6.81 -5.18 9.37
C ILE A 50 7.00 -6.44 10.20
N GLY A 51 6.20 -7.48 9.92
CA GLY A 51 6.27 -8.77 10.58
C GLY A 51 7.58 -9.52 10.32
N GLN A 52 7.80 -10.56 11.12
CA GLN A 52 8.96 -11.41 10.97
C GLN A 52 8.91 -12.16 9.63
N GLY A 53 10.04 -12.43 9.00
CA GLY A 53 10.11 -13.15 7.72
C GLY A 53 9.74 -12.30 6.48
N SER A 54 9.08 -11.16 6.68
CA SER A 54 8.63 -10.33 5.56
C SER A 54 9.76 -9.57 4.88
N THR A 55 9.66 -9.47 3.55
CA THR A 55 10.67 -8.82 2.72
C THR A 55 10.04 -7.80 1.79
N LEU A 56 10.65 -6.61 1.72
CA LEU A 56 10.32 -5.61 0.73
C LEU A 56 11.46 -5.54 -0.29
N HIS A 57 11.15 -5.75 -1.55
CA HIS A 57 12.13 -5.73 -2.64
C HIS A 57 12.60 -4.30 -2.95
N MET A 58 13.61 -4.19 -3.80
CA MET A 58 14.22 -2.90 -4.15
C MET A 58 13.23 -1.98 -4.88
N GLY A 59 13.43 -0.68 -4.72
CA GLY A 59 12.64 0.33 -5.41
C GLY A 59 11.22 0.54 -4.88
N ALA A 60 10.82 -0.15 -3.79
CA ALA A 60 9.54 0.11 -3.15
C ALA A 60 9.45 1.56 -2.66
N ARG A 61 8.30 2.19 -2.88
CA ARG A 61 8.00 3.57 -2.47
C ARG A 61 6.83 3.60 -1.49
N PHE A 62 6.86 4.60 -0.61
CA PHE A 62 5.85 4.75 0.43
C PHE A 62 5.36 6.19 0.51
N TYR A 63 4.15 6.36 1.01
CA TYR A 63 3.67 7.63 1.54
C TYR A 63 3.19 7.40 2.97
N LEU A 64 3.54 8.27 3.94
CA LEU A 64 3.24 8.14 5.37
C LEU A 64 3.49 6.71 5.93
N PRO A 65 4.71 6.20 5.91
CA PRO A 65 5.03 4.81 6.24
C PRO A 65 4.55 4.36 7.63
N HIS A 66 4.40 5.27 8.57
CA HIS A 66 3.94 4.96 9.93
C HIS A 66 2.49 4.45 10.02
N LYS A 67 1.69 4.61 8.96
CA LYS A 67 0.33 4.04 8.87
C LYS A 67 0.28 2.71 8.12
N ILE A 68 1.44 2.16 7.70
CA ILE A 68 1.53 0.91 6.96
C ILE A 68 1.90 -0.22 7.92
N THR A 69 1.09 -1.28 7.90
CA THR A 69 1.33 -2.52 8.64
C THR A 69 1.40 -3.70 7.67
N ILE A 70 2.44 -4.50 7.77
CA ILE A 70 2.67 -5.72 6.98
C ILE A 70 2.82 -6.87 7.97
N GLY A 71 2.09 -7.96 7.76
CA GLY A 71 2.13 -9.16 8.57
C GLY A 71 3.42 -9.95 8.43
N GLU A 72 3.42 -11.19 8.88
CA GLU A 72 4.57 -12.09 8.85
C GLU A 72 4.70 -12.79 7.50
N ASP A 73 5.93 -13.21 7.14
CA ASP A 73 6.23 -13.99 5.92
C ASP A 73 5.59 -13.43 4.64
N THR A 74 5.48 -12.10 4.54
CA THR A 74 4.87 -11.38 3.42
C THR A 74 5.95 -10.80 2.51
N LEU A 75 5.77 -10.98 1.20
CA LEU A 75 6.66 -10.45 0.17
C LEU A 75 6.02 -9.25 -0.52
N VAL A 76 6.75 -8.14 -0.58
CA VAL A 76 6.40 -6.97 -1.39
C VAL A 76 7.41 -6.83 -2.52
N GLY A 77 6.94 -6.99 -3.75
CA GLY A 77 7.72 -6.98 -4.98
C GLY A 77 8.41 -5.64 -5.26
N ASP A 78 9.31 -5.67 -6.22
CA ASP A 78 10.10 -4.49 -6.61
C ASP A 78 9.21 -3.39 -7.18
N HIS A 79 9.61 -2.15 -6.92
CA HIS A 79 8.90 -0.94 -7.38
C HIS A 79 7.43 -0.86 -6.99
N ALA A 80 7.00 -1.58 -5.94
CA ALA A 80 5.66 -1.40 -5.38
C ALA A 80 5.49 0.00 -4.80
N PHE A 81 4.29 0.56 -4.91
CA PHE A 81 3.90 1.81 -4.24
C PHE A 81 2.84 1.52 -3.18
N LEU A 82 3.13 1.87 -1.93
CA LEU A 82 2.25 1.65 -0.78
C LEU A 82 1.90 3.00 -0.15
N ASP A 83 0.62 3.37 -0.26
CA ASP A 83 0.11 4.63 0.27
C ASP A 83 -0.41 4.47 1.70
N GLY A 84 0.15 5.21 2.63
CA GLY A 84 -0.28 5.26 4.02
C GLY A 84 -1.02 6.55 4.39
N ARG A 85 -1.59 7.30 3.45
CA ARG A 85 -2.41 8.48 3.79
C ARG A 85 -3.59 8.11 4.67
N ALA A 86 -4.32 7.03 4.35
CA ALA A 86 -5.13 6.29 5.31
C ALA A 86 -4.37 5.04 5.79
N THR A 87 -4.97 4.24 6.67
CA THR A 87 -4.34 3.01 7.14
C THR A 87 -4.24 1.98 6.01
N LEU A 88 -3.04 1.42 5.81
CA LEU A 88 -2.82 0.27 4.96
C LEU A 88 -2.45 -0.94 5.83
N LYS A 89 -3.28 -1.97 5.79
CA LYS A 89 -2.99 -3.25 6.45
C LYS A 89 -2.80 -4.34 5.41
N ILE A 90 -1.67 -5.02 5.46
CA ILE A 90 -1.35 -6.19 4.67
C ILE A 90 -1.16 -7.36 5.63
N GLY A 91 -1.88 -8.44 5.43
CA GLY A 91 -1.86 -9.64 6.25
C GLY A 91 -0.54 -10.40 6.17
N SER A 92 -0.55 -11.61 6.72
CA SER A 92 0.57 -12.55 6.71
C SER A 92 0.53 -13.47 5.51
N HIS A 93 1.70 -13.95 5.06
CA HIS A 93 1.82 -14.86 3.91
C HIS A 93 1.22 -14.28 2.61
N VAL A 94 1.29 -12.97 2.46
CA VAL A 94 0.83 -12.26 1.26
C VAL A 94 1.99 -12.17 0.26
N ASP A 95 1.69 -12.41 -1.00
CA ASP A 95 2.66 -12.24 -2.09
C ASP A 95 2.18 -11.11 -3.01
N ILE A 96 2.84 -9.98 -2.92
CA ILE A 96 2.62 -8.81 -3.78
C ILE A 96 3.71 -8.79 -4.83
N ALA A 97 3.34 -9.01 -6.08
CA ALA A 97 4.27 -9.00 -7.19
C ALA A 97 4.79 -7.58 -7.54
N SER A 98 5.65 -7.51 -8.54
CA SER A 98 6.33 -6.27 -8.96
C SER A 98 5.36 -5.18 -9.43
N GLN A 99 5.69 -3.93 -9.13
CA GLN A 99 5.01 -2.73 -9.63
C GLN A 99 3.52 -2.63 -9.25
N VAL A 100 3.12 -3.27 -8.15
CA VAL A 100 1.77 -3.11 -7.60
C VAL A 100 1.65 -1.71 -6.98
N MET A 101 0.52 -1.06 -7.20
CA MET A 101 0.22 0.26 -6.65
C MET A 101 -1.03 0.18 -5.76
N ILE A 102 -0.88 0.53 -4.49
CA ILE A 102 -1.97 0.60 -3.53
C ILE A 102 -2.17 2.06 -3.13
N TYR A 103 -3.34 2.58 -3.43
CA TYR A 103 -3.72 3.96 -3.13
C TYR A 103 -4.76 4.01 -2.02
N ASN A 104 -4.56 4.91 -1.08
CA ASN A 104 -5.48 5.16 0.03
C ASN A 104 -6.15 6.54 -0.05
N SER A 105 -5.95 7.26 -1.14
CA SER A 105 -6.52 8.59 -1.33
C SER A 105 -6.84 8.84 -2.79
N GLU A 106 -7.98 9.45 -3.00
CA GLU A 106 -8.45 9.96 -4.27
C GLU A 106 -9.12 11.34 -4.09
N HIS A 107 -9.59 11.94 -5.16
CA HIS A 107 -10.36 13.17 -5.09
C HIS A 107 -11.84 12.90 -5.31
N ASP A 108 -12.69 13.53 -4.51
CA ASP A 108 -14.13 13.54 -4.74
C ASP A 108 -14.46 14.35 -6.00
N LEU A 109 -14.82 13.62 -7.06
CA LEU A 109 -15.15 14.22 -8.36
C LEU A 109 -16.49 14.96 -8.35
N THR A 110 -17.28 14.82 -7.29
CA THR A 110 -18.56 15.51 -7.10
C THR A 110 -18.44 16.77 -6.25
N ASP A 111 -17.29 16.97 -5.60
CA ASP A 111 -16.99 18.16 -4.80
C ASP A 111 -16.35 19.25 -5.68
N GLU A 112 -16.92 20.46 -5.67
CA GLU A 112 -16.43 21.59 -6.47
C GLU A 112 -14.98 21.99 -6.15
N THR A 113 -14.48 21.65 -4.96
CA THR A 113 -13.10 21.91 -4.52
C THR A 113 -12.16 20.75 -4.75
N MET A 114 -12.62 19.65 -5.36
CA MET A 114 -11.86 18.42 -5.56
C MET A 114 -11.27 17.92 -4.24
N LYS A 115 -12.10 17.89 -3.19
CA LYS A 115 -11.67 17.49 -1.86
C LYS A 115 -11.04 16.10 -1.87
N ALA A 116 -9.91 15.93 -1.18
CA ALA A 116 -9.30 14.62 -1.01
C ALA A 116 -10.15 13.75 -0.07
N ILE A 117 -10.38 12.50 -0.48
CA ILE A 117 -10.97 11.43 0.32
C ILE A 117 -9.86 10.45 0.64
N GLU A 118 -9.74 10.06 1.89
CA GLU A 118 -8.76 9.07 2.35
C GLU A 118 -9.49 7.89 2.97
N GLU A 119 -9.31 6.70 2.39
CA GLU A 119 -9.97 5.47 2.83
C GLU A 119 -8.96 4.35 3.03
N PRO A 120 -9.12 3.53 4.10
CA PRO A 120 -8.19 2.45 4.39
C PRO A 120 -8.26 1.36 3.33
N VAL A 121 -7.13 0.66 3.12
CA VAL A 121 -7.08 -0.58 2.33
C VAL A 121 -6.65 -1.71 3.26
N GLU A 122 -7.38 -2.83 3.20
CA GLU A 122 -7.06 -4.02 3.97
C GLU A 122 -6.86 -5.22 3.03
N ILE A 123 -5.74 -5.93 3.19
CA ILE A 123 -5.41 -7.15 2.44
C ILE A 123 -5.29 -8.29 3.45
N GLY A 124 -6.14 -9.30 3.31
CA GLY A 124 -6.16 -10.47 4.17
C GLY A 124 -4.94 -11.37 4.00
N ASP A 125 -4.83 -12.39 4.84
CA ASP A 125 -3.73 -13.34 4.78
C ASP A 125 -3.80 -14.22 3.52
N TYR A 126 -2.64 -14.72 3.07
CA TYR A 126 -2.53 -15.64 1.93
C TYR A 126 -3.06 -15.11 0.60
N VAL A 127 -3.15 -13.80 0.46
CA VAL A 127 -3.54 -13.14 -0.79
C VAL A 127 -2.36 -13.14 -1.76
N PHE A 128 -2.64 -13.38 -3.03
CA PHE A 128 -1.70 -13.18 -4.12
C PHE A 128 -2.13 -11.99 -4.98
N ILE A 129 -1.24 -11.04 -5.19
CA ILE A 129 -1.48 -9.87 -6.04
C ILE A 129 -0.48 -9.89 -7.18
N GLY A 130 -0.99 -10.11 -8.41
CA GLY A 130 -0.20 -10.16 -9.62
C GLY A 130 0.48 -8.82 -9.97
N PRO A 131 1.48 -8.84 -10.86
CA PRO A 131 2.24 -7.64 -11.19
C PRO A 131 1.37 -6.56 -11.83
N ARG A 132 1.74 -5.29 -11.56
CA ARG A 132 1.07 -4.08 -12.10
C ARG A 132 -0.41 -3.95 -11.75
N VAL A 133 -0.84 -4.59 -10.66
CA VAL A 133 -2.20 -4.39 -10.12
C VAL A 133 -2.28 -3.01 -9.49
N ILE A 134 -3.44 -2.36 -9.64
CA ILE A 134 -3.79 -1.12 -8.94
C ILE A 134 -4.94 -1.43 -7.99
N ILE A 135 -4.80 -1.05 -6.72
CA ILE A 135 -5.84 -1.15 -5.71
C ILE A 135 -6.25 0.27 -5.31
N LEU A 136 -7.56 0.57 -5.41
CA LEU A 136 -8.12 1.87 -5.10
C LEU A 136 -8.48 2.01 -3.62
N PRO A 137 -8.69 3.25 -3.12
CA PRO A 137 -9.07 3.51 -1.74
C PRO A 137 -10.33 2.75 -1.32
N GLY A 138 -10.42 2.41 -0.04
CA GLY A 138 -11.58 1.75 0.57
C GLY A 138 -11.70 0.24 0.32
N VAL A 139 -10.81 -0.36 -0.48
CA VAL A 139 -10.91 -1.77 -0.88
C VAL A 139 -10.43 -2.70 0.22
N THR A 140 -11.23 -3.74 0.47
CA THR A 140 -10.85 -4.92 1.27
C THR A 140 -10.65 -6.14 0.37
N ILE A 141 -9.49 -6.80 0.46
CA ILE A 141 -9.21 -8.06 -0.23
C ILE A 141 -9.25 -9.20 0.78
N GLY A 142 -10.20 -10.09 0.60
CA GLY A 142 -10.45 -11.23 1.49
C GLY A 142 -9.32 -12.26 1.50
N ARG A 143 -9.23 -13.01 2.58
CA ARG A 143 -8.21 -14.04 2.81
C ARG A 143 -8.11 -15.02 1.65
N GLY A 144 -6.90 -15.28 1.17
CA GLY A 144 -6.65 -16.26 0.12
C GLY A 144 -7.10 -15.85 -1.28
N ALA A 145 -7.58 -14.63 -1.47
CA ALA A 145 -7.95 -14.12 -2.79
C ALA A 145 -6.74 -14.00 -3.72
N VAL A 146 -7.03 -13.95 -5.01
CA VAL A 146 -6.04 -13.76 -6.08
C VAL A 146 -6.46 -12.59 -6.95
N VAL A 147 -5.55 -11.64 -7.15
CA VAL A 147 -5.75 -10.54 -8.09
C VAL A 147 -4.82 -10.76 -9.29
N ALA A 148 -5.41 -10.96 -10.47
CA ALA A 148 -4.66 -11.21 -11.69
C ALA A 148 -3.84 -9.99 -12.13
N ALA A 149 -2.74 -10.24 -12.83
CA ALA A 149 -1.83 -9.20 -13.32
C ALA A 149 -2.56 -8.08 -14.10
N GLY A 150 -2.18 -6.83 -13.85
CA GLY A 150 -2.71 -5.65 -14.54
C GLY A 150 -4.16 -5.28 -14.19
N ALA A 151 -4.76 -5.92 -13.19
CA ALA A 151 -6.12 -5.60 -12.75
C ALA A 151 -6.19 -4.25 -12.03
N VAL A 152 -7.34 -3.57 -12.12
CA VAL A 152 -7.67 -2.39 -11.32
C VAL A 152 -8.83 -2.75 -10.38
N VAL A 153 -8.50 -2.90 -9.10
CA VAL A 153 -9.46 -3.30 -8.06
C VAL A 153 -10.14 -2.06 -7.51
N THR A 154 -11.45 -1.94 -7.76
CA THR A 154 -12.28 -0.78 -7.41
C THR A 154 -13.35 -1.12 -6.37
N ARG A 155 -13.41 -2.37 -5.91
CA ARG A 155 -14.42 -2.89 -4.96
C ARG A 155 -13.81 -4.04 -4.16
N ASP A 156 -14.41 -4.37 -3.05
CA ASP A 156 -14.03 -5.49 -2.21
C ASP A 156 -13.95 -6.80 -3.00
N VAL A 157 -12.96 -7.61 -2.65
CA VAL A 157 -12.71 -8.92 -3.23
C VAL A 157 -13.04 -9.98 -2.16
N PRO A 158 -13.99 -10.90 -2.41
CA PRO A 158 -14.33 -11.96 -1.47
C PRO A 158 -13.14 -12.90 -1.18
N GLU A 159 -13.21 -13.59 -0.04
CA GLU A 159 -12.24 -14.63 0.29
C GLU A 159 -12.14 -15.68 -0.82
N LYS A 160 -10.90 -16.08 -1.14
CA LYS A 160 -10.57 -17.06 -2.17
C LYS A 160 -11.07 -16.74 -3.59
N ALA A 161 -11.69 -15.58 -3.82
CA ALA A 161 -12.06 -15.17 -5.17
C ALA A 161 -10.82 -14.90 -6.02
N ILE A 162 -10.91 -15.19 -7.31
CA ILE A 162 -9.93 -14.81 -8.33
C ILE A 162 -10.57 -13.69 -9.13
N VAL A 163 -9.94 -12.51 -9.10
CA VAL A 163 -10.42 -11.33 -9.83
C VAL A 163 -9.41 -10.86 -10.86
N GLY A 164 -9.90 -10.24 -11.95
CA GLY A 164 -9.02 -9.70 -13.00
C GLY A 164 -9.74 -8.69 -13.89
N GLY A 165 -8.96 -7.94 -14.66
CA GLY A 165 -9.46 -6.94 -15.62
C GLY A 165 -9.53 -5.50 -15.07
N VAL A 166 -10.06 -4.57 -15.90
CA VAL A 166 -10.22 -3.13 -15.62
C VAL A 166 -11.63 -2.70 -15.96
N PRO A 167 -12.51 -2.42 -14.97
CA PRO A 167 -12.32 -2.72 -13.56
C PRO A 167 -12.29 -4.23 -13.28
N ALA A 168 -11.66 -4.63 -12.16
CA ALA A 168 -11.55 -6.04 -11.79
C ALA A 168 -12.93 -6.65 -11.51
N LYS A 169 -13.13 -7.86 -12.04
CA LYS A 169 -14.33 -8.69 -11.85
C LYS A 169 -13.90 -10.08 -11.44
N GLU A 170 -14.78 -10.78 -10.74
CA GLU A 170 -14.57 -12.20 -10.43
C GLU A 170 -14.53 -13.03 -11.72
N ILE A 171 -13.45 -13.81 -11.86
CA ILE A 171 -13.19 -14.69 -13.00
C ILE A 171 -13.04 -16.15 -12.59
N GLY A 172 -13.09 -16.43 -11.29
CA GLY A 172 -13.00 -17.76 -10.73
C GLY A 172 -12.89 -17.79 -9.22
N GLN A 173 -12.74 -18.99 -8.68
CA GLN A 173 -12.53 -19.25 -7.26
C GLN A 173 -11.26 -20.09 -7.07
N ARG A 174 -10.57 -19.86 -5.96
CA ARG A 174 -9.36 -20.59 -5.60
C ARG A 174 -9.74 -21.87 -4.87
N GLU A 175 -9.70 -23.00 -5.56
CA GLU A 175 -10.03 -24.32 -5.04
C GLU A 175 -8.88 -24.93 -4.22
N ILE A 176 -8.47 -24.27 -3.14
CA ILE A 176 -7.44 -24.78 -2.21
C ILE A 176 -8.06 -25.06 -0.85
N LYS A 177 -7.91 -26.30 -0.35
CA LYS A 177 -8.42 -26.68 0.97
C LYS A 177 -7.66 -26.00 2.10
N ASN A 178 -6.33 -25.97 2.02
CA ASN A 178 -5.47 -25.41 3.06
C ASN A 178 -4.54 -24.35 2.47
N LEU A 179 -4.56 -23.16 3.06
CA LEU A 179 -3.62 -22.09 2.77
C LEU A 179 -2.46 -22.20 3.77
N ASN A 180 -1.31 -22.72 3.35
CA ASN A 180 -0.17 -23.02 4.21
C ASN A 180 1.20 -22.76 3.56
N TYR A 181 1.25 -21.92 2.54
CA TYR A 181 2.51 -21.51 1.92
C TYR A 181 3.17 -20.34 2.69
N ARG A 182 4.49 -20.27 2.56
CA ARG A 182 5.32 -19.16 3.07
C ARG A 182 5.68 -18.22 1.94
#